data_518d315726078cdf5c004495e6b85824
#
_entry.id   518d315726078cdf5c004495e6b85824
#
_cell.length_a   1.000
_cell.length_b   1.000
_cell.length_c   1.000
_cell.angle_alpha   90.00
_cell.angle_beta   90.00
_cell.angle_gamma   90.00
#
_symmetry.space_group_name_H-M   'P 1'
#
loop_
_entity.id
_entity.type
_entity.pdbx_description
1 polymer ?
#
loop_
_entity_poly.entity_id
_entity_poly.type
_entity_poly.pdbx_seq_one_letter_code
_entity_poly.pdbx_strand_id
1 'polypeptide(L)'
;MKKSLKIINIFIVFILFTQILFSQVRRIDFQKEQETKAQNQQTEEMLQTNNIIDARIAKRKQLEKSIVDLGVLDKIINDSLYTLGPGDILSVNIISAKPIYFEMIVSPEGKVDIPGLSTINLQRLTLKDGKEKIKKILDSKFINAEIFVQLVEVKLVKVFLTGAVVTPGATSVKASERIIDVIMSSGGIDDLGKMYNIELIREDTVTINGYNYLLHNDMRSNPYVKAGDVVYVPKADPYSETIMVRGATQKSGVYPIQKDEKLSSFLIRYNNFGKDIKISEINITRYKGKEKELFRIDMDKKFNSKYDMNFKLKPGDILEFPMISEVYVQGFVNVPGAYPFVSGYNAIDYVGLAGGNSESGNPKKVIILRENGEKLKGFHTPVERGDVIVVPPSMKYSLFDKTGVFGMISTLTSIILAIVVIN
;
A
#
# COMPACT_ATOMS: atom_id res chain seq x y z
N MET A 1 101.58 43.67 -30.10
CA MET A 1 100.72 43.98 -28.91
C MET A 1 99.23 44.39 -29.25
N LYS A 2 98.93 45.15 -30.30
CA LYS A 2 97.58 45.64 -30.56
C LYS A 2 96.57 44.55 -31.03
N LYS A 3 97.01 43.43 -31.62
CA LYS A 3 96.09 42.31 -32.06
C LYS A 3 95.64 41.40 -30.88
N SER A 4 96.48 41.14 -29.90
CA SER A 4 96.15 40.30 -28.73
C SER A 4 95.08 40.96 -27.84
N LEU A 5 95.12 42.31 -27.72
CA LEU A 5 94.18 43.05 -26.86
C LEU A 5 92.78 43.05 -27.46
N LYS A 6 92.63 43.00 -28.82
CA LYS A 6 91.33 42.89 -29.47
C LYS A 6 90.70 41.51 -29.29
N ILE A 7 91.51 40.44 -29.28
CA ILE A 7 91.02 39.08 -29.06
C ILE A 7 90.53 38.86 -27.61
N ILE A 8 91.26 39.42 -26.66
CA ILE A 8 90.90 39.38 -25.21
C ILE A 8 89.57 40.15 -24.97
N ASN A 9 89.41 41.32 -25.58
CA ASN A 9 88.12 42.03 -25.48
C ASN A 9 86.94 41.31 -26.08
N ILE A 10 87.15 40.65 -27.21
CA ILE A 10 86.07 39.83 -27.86
C ILE A 10 85.70 38.65 -26.94
N PHE A 11 86.67 38.01 -26.30
CA PHE A 11 86.43 36.91 -25.38
C PHE A 11 85.74 37.37 -24.07
N ILE A 12 86.06 38.53 -23.53
CA ILE A 12 85.33 39.08 -22.39
C ILE A 12 83.92 39.45 -22.70
N VAL A 13 83.65 40.05 -23.89
CA VAL A 13 82.30 40.35 -24.36
C VAL A 13 81.51 39.07 -24.55
N PHE A 14 82.14 37.99 -25.08
CA PHE A 14 81.46 36.67 -25.28
C PHE A 14 81.13 36.05 -23.92
N ILE A 15 82.02 36.09 -22.93
CA ILE A 15 81.71 35.58 -21.60
C ILE A 15 80.62 36.34 -20.91
N LEU A 16 80.61 37.70 -21.01
CA LEU A 16 79.50 38.49 -20.49
C LEU A 16 78.18 38.22 -21.19
N PHE A 17 78.20 38.00 -22.51
CA PHE A 17 77.01 37.68 -23.26
C PHE A 17 76.45 36.30 -22.88
N THR A 18 77.31 35.30 -22.66
CA THR A 18 76.85 33.95 -22.21
C THR A 18 76.35 34.00 -20.77
N GLN A 19 76.87 34.81 -19.90
CA GLN A 19 76.33 35.00 -18.52
C GLN A 19 74.96 35.69 -18.54
N ILE A 20 74.80 36.69 -19.37
CA ILE A 20 73.46 37.34 -19.55
C ILE A 20 72.43 36.35 -20.11
N LEU A 21 72.79 35.55 -21.13
CA LEU A 21 71.92 34.54 -21.69
C LEU A 21 71.52 33.46 -20.62
N PHE A 22 72.51 33.00 -19.86
CA PHE A 22 72.29 32.02 -18.78
C PHE A 22 71.40 32.58 -17.66
N SER A 23 71.55 33.86 -17.33
CA SER A 23 70.68 34.53 -16.36
C SER A 23 69.23 34.69 -16.85
N GLN A 24 69.03 34.93 -18.17
CA GLN A 24 67.69 35.00 -18.75
C GLN A 24 67.01 33.63 -18.80
N VAL A 25 67.75 32.59 -19.16
CA VAL A 25 67.20 31.21 -19.16
C VAL A 25 66.80 30.82 -17.74
N ARG A 26 67.61 31.07 -16.72
CA ARG A 26 67.26 30.81 -15.30
C ARG A 26 66.02 31.60 -14.84
N ARG A 27 65.84 32.83 -15.33
CA ARG A 27 64.61 33.59 -15.00
C ARG A 27 63.38 32.99 -15.63
N ILE A 28 63.47 32.52 -16.86
CA ILE A 28 62.35 31.88 -17.54
C ILE A 28 61.98 30.54 -16.87
N ASP A 29 62.99 29.76 -16.49
CA ASP A 29 62.73 28.50 -15.79
C ASP A 29 62.13 28.75 -14.38
N PHE A 30 62.57 29.76 -13.66
CA PHE A 30 61.99 30.15 -12.38
C PHE A 30 60.57 30.68 -12.50
N GLN A 31 60.26 31.46 -13.54
CA GLN A 31 58.90 31.91 -13.83
C GLN A 31 57.97 30.74 -14.16
N LYS A 32 58.42 29.83 -15.02
CA LYS A 32 57.65 28.61 -15.32
C LYS A 32 57.38 27.74 -14.07
N GLU A 33 58.35 27.60 -13.23
CA GLU A 33 58.20 26.86 -11.97
C GLU A 33 57.19 27.51 -11.03
N GLN A 34 57.20 28.84 -10.91
CA GLN A 34 56.24 29.64 -10.14
C GLN A 34 54.78 29.51 -10.72
N GLU A 35 54.67 29.64 -12.07
CA GLU A 35 53.39 29.48 -12.75
C GLU A 35 52.81 28.03 -12.57
N THR A 36 53.68 27.01 -12.67
CA THR A 36 53.29 25.64 -12.45
C THR A 36 52.86 25.38 -10.98
N LYS A 37 53.56 25.96 -10.02
CA LYS A 37 53.18 25.87 -8.60
C LYS A 37 51.85 26.59 -8.32
N ALA A 38 51.63 27.76 -8.90
CA ALA A 38 50.39 28.48 -8.78
C ALA A 38 49.21 27.75 -9.43
N GLN A 39 49.41 27.16 -10.60
CA GLN A 39 48.40 26.31 -11.26
C GLN A 39 48.06 25.06 -10.45
N ASN A 40 49.05 24.38 -9.89
CA ASN A 40 48.85 23.21 -9.03
C ASN A 40 48.10 23.60 -7.74
N GLN A 41 48.44 24.72 -7.11
CA GLN A 41 47.70 25.22 -5.96
C GLN A 41 46.23 25.55 -6.27
N GLN A 42 45.96 26.23 -7.41
CA GLN A 42 44.59 26.49 -7.85
C GLN A 42 43.83 25.19 -8.15
N THR A 43 44.51 24.20 -8.75
CA THR A 43 43.88 22.89 -9.02
C THR A 43 43.55 22.14 -7.75
N GLU A 44 44.45 22.16 -6.75
CA GLU A 44 44.17 21.55 -5.43
C GLU A 44 43.06 22.28 -4.68
N GLU A 45 42.99 23.60 -4.71
CA GLU A 45 41.88 24.35 -4.13
C GLU A 45 40.55 24.09 -4.82
N MET A 46 40.52 23.95 -6.15
CA MET A 46 39.35 23.54 -6.90
C MET A 46 38.92 22.11 -6.55
N LEU A 47 39.85 21.18 -6.43
CA LEU A 47 39.54 19.78 -6.05
C LEU A 47 39.00 19.72 -4.61
N GLN A 48 39.57 20.48 -3.67
CA GLN A 48 39.03 20.55 -2.32
C GLN A 48 37.62 21.18 -2.30
N THR A 49 37.40 22.23 -3.09
CA THR A 49 36.09 22.89 -3.20
C THR A 49 35.05 21.93 -3.82
N ASN A 50 35.41 21.21 -4.87
CA ASN A 50 34.52 20.21 -5.49
C ASN A 50 34.21 19.04 -4.53
N ASN A 51 35.19 18.55 -3.78
CA ASN A 51 34.95 17.53 -2.76
C ASN A 51 33.99 18.00 -1.65
N ILE A 52 34.05 19.24 -1.25
CA ILE A 52 33.13 19.87 -0.28
C ILE A 52 31.72 19.99 -0.89
N ILE A 53 31.65 20.39 -2.15
CA ILE A 53 30.37 20.50 -2.88
C ILE A 53 29.73 19.11 -3.04
N ASP A 54 30.49 18.09 -3.45
CA ASP A 54 30.02 16.72 -3.62
C ASP A 54 29.56 16.12 -2.27
N ALA A 55 30.28 16.37 -1.19
CA ALA A 55 29.88 15.97 0.15
C ALA A 55 28.56 16.66 0.60
N ARG A 56 28.37 17.94 0.25
CA ARG A 56 27.12 18.67 0.51
C ARG A 56 25.98 18.14 -0.33
N ILE A 57 26.21 17.83 -1.60
CA ILE A 57 25.20 17.24 -2.50
C ILE A 57 24.81 15.83 -2.02
N ALA A 58 25.78 15.01 -1.61
CA ALA A 58 25.51 13.68 -1.05
C ALA A 58 24.69 13.78 0.24
N LYS A 59 25.06 14.71 1.14
CA LYS A 59 24.31 14.96 2.39
C LYS A 59 22.91 15.51 2.10
N ARG A 60 22.73 16.36 1.09
CA ARG A 60 21.44 16.87 0.67
C ARG A 60 20.56 15.75 0.08
N LYS A 61 21.10 14.88 -0.77
CA LYS A 61 20.39 13.70 -1.29
C LYS A 61 19.99 12.72 -0.19
N GLN A 62 20.84 12.55 0.81
CA GLN A 62 20.52 11.74 1.99
C GLN A 62 19.41 12.38 2.83
N LEU A 63 19.43 13.71 3.00
CA LEU A 63 18.36 14.48 3.66
C LEU A 63 17.04 14.40 2.86
N GLU A 64 17.09 14.56 1.54
CA GLU A 64 15.90 14.42 0.65
C GLU A 64 15.34 13.01 0.73
N LYS A 65 16.17 11.98 0.79
CA LYS A 65 15.73 10.59 1.00
C LYS A 65 15.10 10.39 2.38
N SER A 66 15.66 11.01 3.43
CA SER A 66 15.09 11.00 4.78
C SER A 66 13.76 11.76 4.85
N ILE A 67 13.62 12.86 4.11
CA ILE A 67 12.36 13.63 4.01
C ILE A 67 11.30 12.82 3.25
N VAL A 68 11.68 12.08 2.21
CA VAL A 68 10.75 11.16 1.50
C VAL A 68 10.33 10.01 2.42
N ASP A 69 11.23 9.49 3.23
CA ASP A 69 10.92 8.49 4.28
C ASP A 69 10.07 9.07 5.42
N LEU A 70 10.15 10.39 5.70
CA LEU A 70 9.24 11.08 6.62
C LEU A 70 7.82 11.23 6.04
N GLY A 71 7.66 11.13 4.71
CA GLY A 71 6.36 11.19 4.03
C GLY A 71 5.41 10.03 4.33
N VAL A 72 5.86 9.01 5.06
CA VAL A 72 5.05 7.89 5.57
C VAL A 72 4.52 8.16 7.00
N LEU A 73 4.74 9.35 7.55
CA LEU A 73 4.15 9.71 8.84
C LEU A 73 2.64 9.98 8.66
N ASP A 74 1.81 9.16 9.25
CA ASP A 74 0.34 9.35 9.29
C ASP A 74 -0.05 10.73 9.85
N LYS A 75 0.77 11.27 10.73
CA LYS A 75 0.58 12.57 11.39
C LYS A 75 1.92 13.16 11.81
N ILE A 76 1.93 14.49 11.97
CA ILE A 76 3.02 15.20 12.62
C ILE A 76 3.25 14.60 14.01
N ILE A 77 4.52 14.35 14.35
CA ILE A 77 4.89 13.85 15.67
C ILE A 77 4.39 14.83 16.74
N ASN A 78 3.62 14.33 17.68
CA ASN A 78 3.15 15.15 18.80
C ASN A 78 4.29 15.32 19.81
N ASP A 79 4.84 16.52 19.87
CA ASP A 79 5.98 16.88 20.73
C ASP A 79 5.74 16.56 22.21
N SER A 80 4.48 16.63 22.67
CA SER A 80 4.12 16.37 24.07
C SER A 80 3.97 14.87 24.40
N LEU A 81 3.85 14.00 23.39
CA LEU A 81 3.67 12.56 23.57
C LEU A 81 4.93 11.77 23.20
N TYR A 82 5.75 12.30 22.31
CA TYR A 82 6.98 11.64 21.89
C TYR A 82 8.04 11.77 22.97
N THR A 83 8.56 10.65 23.46
CA THR A 83 9.64 10.59 24.46
C THR A 83 10.99 10.43 23.77
N LEU A 84 11.90 11.36 24.02
CA LEU A 84 13.26 11.30 23.52
C LEU A 84 14.02 10.09 24.06
N GLY A 85 14.92 9.54 23.25
CA GLY A 85 15.74 8.40 23.64
C GLY A 85 16.93 8.18 22.73
N PRO A 86 17.77 7.19 23.05
CA PRO A 86 18.99 6.89 22.32
C PRO A 86 18.77 6.71 20.83
N GLY A 87 19.57 7.41 20.01
CA GLY A 87 19.47 7.37 18.55
C GLY A 87 18.60 8.45 17.91
N ASP A 88 17.82 9.22 18.68
CA ASP A 88 17.16 10.42 18.17
C ASP A 88 18.21 11.47 17.75
N ILE A 89 18.01 12.12 16.60
CA ILE A 89 18.86 13.21 16.14
C ILE A 89 18.08 14.52 16.21
N LEU A 90 18.64 15.46 16.97
CA LEU A 90 18.12 16.82 17.09
C LEU A 90 19.03 17.77 16.33
N SER A 91 18.47 18.73 15.59
CA SER A 91 19.19 19.85 15.00
C SER A 91 18.95 21.11 15.80
N VAL A 92 20.00 21.93 15.88
CA VAL A 92 19.95 23.29 16.42
C VAL A 92 20.34 24.27 15.33
N ASN A 93 19.49 25.27 15.13
CA ASN A 93 19.76 26.38 14.24
C ASN A 93 19.69 27.68 15.05
N ILE A 94 20.82 28.39 15.14
CA ILE A 94 20.94 29.64 15.85
C ILE A 94 21.10 30.77 14.83
N ILE A 95 20.07 31.60 14.69
CA ILE A 95 20.05 32.75 13.81
C ILE A 95 20.59 33.95 14.57
N SER A 96 21.79 34.38 14.22
CA SER A 96 22.49 35.52 14.79
C SER A 96 23.34 36.19 13.69
N ALA A 97 24.15 37.19 14.03
CA ALA A 97 25.08 37.80 13.10
C ALA A 97 26.06 36.79 12.46
N LYS A 98 26.36 35.70 13.15
CA LYS A 98 27.03 34.50 12.63
C LYS A 98 26.10 33.30 12.83
N PRO A 99 25.40 32.84 11.80
CA PRO A 99 24.50 31.67 11.94
C PRO A 99 25.28 30.39 12.27
N ILE A 100 24.74 29.61 13.22
CA ILE A 100 25.36 28.36 13.67
C ILE A 100 24.32 27.25 13.48
N TYR A 101 24.73 26.16 12.83
CA TYR A 101 23.94 24.95 12.69
C TYR A 101 24.75 23.73 13.12
N PHE A 102 24.17 22.89 13.95
CA PHE A 102 24.76 21.61 14.32
C PHE A 102 23.66 20.58 14.63
N GLU A 103 24.03 19.33 14.56
CA GLU A 103 23.18 18.19 14.92
C GLU A 103 23.73 17.50 16.16
N MET A 104 22.83 16.96 16.98
CA MET A 104 23.15 16.24 18.21
C MET A 104 22.42 14.89 18.19
N ILE A 105 23.16 13.84 18.48
CA ILE A 105 22.60 12.48 18.62
C ILE A 105 22.41 12.22 20.12
N VAL A 106 21.21 11.72 20.48
CA VAL A 106 20.97 11.26 21.85
C VAL A 106 21.79 10.00 22.10
N SER A 107 22.70 10.06 23.02
CA SER A 107 23.59 8.96 23.40
C SER A 107 22.82 7.78 24.03
N PRO A 108 23.43 6.58 24.14
CA PRO A 108 22.83 5.44 24.86
C PRO A 108 22.45 5.74 26.31
N GLU A 109 23.09 6.73 26.93
CA GLU A 109 22.79 7.20 28.30
C GLU A 109 21.62 8.20 28.35
N GLY A 110 21.01 8.54 27.19
CA GLY A 110 19.96 9.55 27.12
C GLY A 110 20.44 10.99 27.23
N LYS A 111 21.70 11.26 26.88
CA LYS A 111 22.30 12.56 26.94
C LYS A 111 22.63 13.10 25.55
N VAL A 112 22.66 14.40 25.37
CA VAL A 112 23.19 15.09 24.17
C VAL A 112 24.32 16.03 24.54
N ASP A 113 25.29 16.12 23.67
CA ASP A 113 26.41 17.06 23.85
C ASP A 113 26.20 18.30 22.97
N ILE A 114 26.15 19.46 23.57
CA ILE A 114 26.16 20.73 22.85
C ILE A 114 27.63 21.10 22.59
N PRO A 115 28.07 21.23 21.33
CA PRO A 115 29.46 21.53 21.00
C PRO A 115 30.00 22.78 21.72
N GLY A 116 31.08 22.61 22.48
CA GLY A 116 31.75 23.72 23.22
C GLY A 116 31.01 24.28 24.44
N LEU A 117 29.89 23.65 24.87
CA LEU A 117 29.12 24.14 26.02
C LEU A 117 28.96 23.10 27.13
N SER A 118 28.07 22.13 26.96
CA SER A 118 27.72 21.18 28.03
C SER A 118 27.01 19.95 27.51
N THR A 119 27.05 18.89 28.31
CA THR A 119 26.20 17.69 28.12
C THR A 119 24.87 17.89 28.84
N ILE A 120 23.77 17.58 28.16
CA ILE A 120 22.41 17.73 28.69
C ILE A 120 21.77 16.32 28.81
N ASN A 121 21.22 16.01 29.97
CA ASN A 121 20.43 14.81 30.16
C ASN A 121 18.99 15.03 29.65
N LEU A 122 18.55 14.22 28.65
CA LEU A 122 17.22 14.23 28.04
C LEU A 122 16.42 12.97 28.39
N GLN A 123 16.93 12.11 29.27
CA GLN A 123 16.32 10.85 29.63
C GLN A 123 14.89 11.08 30.17
N ARG A 124 13.92 10.31 29.63
CA ARG A 124 12.50 10.39 30.00
C ARG A 124 11.81 11.74 29.72
N LEU A 125 12.46 12.66 29.04
CA LEU A 125 11.81 13.91 28.63
C LEU A 125 10.99 13.70 27.36
N THR A 126 9.88 14.43 27.27
CA THR A 126 9.16 14.55 26.00
C THR A 126 9.99 15.38 25.01
N LEU A 127 9.69 15.28 23.73
CA LEU A 127 10.34 16.11 22.71
C LEU A 127 10.17 17.59 23.02
N LYS A 128 8.98 17.99 23.50
CA LYS A 128 8.70 19.37 23.93
C LYS A 128 9.63 19.81 25.05
N ASP A 129 9.66 19.05 26.15
CA ASP A 129 10.48 19.39 27.31
C ASP A 129 11.97 19.38 26.98
N GLY A 130 12.40 18.44 26.14
CA GLY A 130 13.79 18.38 25.66
C GLY A 130 14.17 19.58 24.82
N LYS A 131 13.34 20.01 23.87
CA LYS A 131 13.53 21.23 23.08
C LYS A 131 13.64 22.47 23.98
N GLU A 132 12.71 22.62 24.92
CA GLU A 132 12.71 23.76 25.87
C GLU A 132 13.95 23.77 26.72
N LYS A 133 14.40 22.63 27.24
CA LYS A 133 15.60 22.51 28.04
C LYS A 133 16.85 22.91 27.27
N ILE A 134 17.01 22.41 26.04
CA ILE A 134 18.12 22.77 25.15
C ILE A 134 18.09 24.27 24.85
N LYS A 135 16.94 24.79 24.45
CA LYS A 135 16.74 26.20 24.13
C LYS A 135 17.12 27.10 25.30
N LYS A 136 16.65 26.80 26.51
CA LYS A 136 17.00 27.57 27.73
C LYS A 136 18.49 27.69 27.99
N ILE A 137 19.24 26.61 27.73
CA ILE A 137 20.71 26.63 27.92
C ILE A 137 21.36 27.49 26.83
N LEU A 138 20.89 27.35 25.59
CA LEU A 138 21.43 28.13 24.47
C LEU A 138 21.09 29.62 24.58
N ASP A 139 19.85 29.97 24.97
CA ASP A 139 19.43 31.36 25.19
C ASP A 139 20.29 32.07 26.24
N SER A 140 20.80 31.35 27.24
CA SER A 140 21.72 31.93 28.26
C SER A 140 23.11 32.25 27.71
N LYS A 141 23.50 31.71 26.56
CA LYS A 141 24.82 31.87 25.95
C LYS A 141 24.81 32.73 24.69
N PHE A 142 23.71 32.71 23.95
CA PHE A 142 23.56 33.45 22.69
C PHE A 142 22.55 34.60 22.87
N ILE A 143 23.05 35.75 23.29
CA ILE A 143 22.21 36.95 23.47
C ILE A 143 21.84 37.51 22.10
N ASN A 144 20.58 37.91 21.91
CA ASN A 144 20.03 38.44 20.66
C ASN A 144 20.10 37.46 19.48
N ALA A 145 19.92 36.16 19.74
CA ALA A 145 19.83 35.13 18.75
C ALA A 145 18.44 34.47 18.79
N GLU A 146 17.94 34.05 17.64
CA GLU A 146 16.74 33.22 17.54
C GLU A 146 17.16 31.75 17.43
N ILE A 147 16.64 30.89 18.31
CA ILE A 147 17.08 29.50 18.44
C ILE A 147 15.96 28.56 18.12
N PHE A 148 16.18 27.69 17.12
CA PHE A 148 15.29 26.63 16.72
C PHE A 148 15.92 25.27 17.04
N VAL A 149 15.15 24.42 17.71
CA VAL A 149 15.49 23.02 18.00
C VAL A 149 14.47 22.11 17.36
N GLN A 150 14.92 21.18 16.49
CA GLN A 150 14.05 20.32 15.72
C GLN A 150 14.50 18.86 15.85
N LEU A 151 13.55 17.93 15.85
CA LEU A 151 13.81 16.50 15.67
C LEU A 151 14.02 16.24 14.18
N VAL A 152 15.20 15.78 13.79
CA VAL A 152 15.57 15.50 12.38
C VAL A 152 15.38 14.03 12.06
N GLU A 153 15.80 13.17 12.97
CA GLU A 153 15.70 11.72 12.79
C GLU A 153 15.17 11.05 14.06
N VAL A 154 14.24 10.12 13.85
CA VAL A 154 13.61 9.34 14.92
C VAL A 154 14.42 8.09 15.17
N LYS A 155 14.66 7.78 16.43
CA LYS A 155 15.37 6.57 16.85
C LYS A 155 14.73 5.29 16.29
N LEU A 156 15.56 4.29 16.05
CA LEU A 156 15.12 2.93 15.79
C LEU A 156 14.86 2.18 17.10
N VAL A 157 13.79 1.41 17.13
CA VAL A 157 13.45 0.54 18.24
C VAL A 157 13.34 -0.90 17.75
N LYS A 158 13.76 -1.84 18.58
CA LYS A 158 13.60 -3.27 18.30
C LYS A 158 12.25 -3.73 18.84
N VAL A 159 11.46 -4.37 17.96
CA VAL A 159 10.15 -4.95 18.23
C VAL A 159 10.18 -6.42 17.87
N PHE A 160 9.44 -7.27 18.57
CA PHE A 160 9.34 -8.69 18.31
C PHE A 160 7.93 -9.03 17.79
N LEU A 161 7.86 -9.58 16.59
CA LEU A 161 6.62 -10.10 16.01
C LEU A 161 6.55 -11.60 16.22
N THR A 162 5.43 -12.10 16.75
CA THR A 162 5.27 -13.52 17.07
C THR A 162 3.85 -14.01 16.75
N GLY A 163 3.67 -15.33 16.69
CA GLY A 163 2.39 -15.94 16.36
C GLY A 163 2.11 -16.01 14.87
N ALA A 164 0.87 -15.80 14.48
CA ALA A 164 0.39 -15.94 13.10
C ALA A 164 0.68 -14.69 12.23
N VAL A 165 1.95 -14.34 12.09
CA VAL A 165 2.47 -13.32 11.17
C VAL A 165 3.28 -13.98 10.07
N VAL A 166 3.34 -13.37 8.89
CA VAL A 166 4.06 -13.94 7.73
C VAL A 166 5.56 -14.05 8.01
N THR A 167 6.15 -13.01 8.62
CA THR A 167 7.57 -13.00 8.96
C THR A 167 7.74 -12.78 10.47
N PRO A 168 7.74 -13.84 11.30
CA PRO A 168 7.98 -13.72 12.72
C PRO A 168 9.46 -13.42 13.00
N GLY A 169 9.72 -12.71 14.09
CA GLY A 169 11.07 -12.41 14.54
C GLY A 169 11.24 -11.00 15.08
N ALA A 170 12.51 -10.65 15.34
CA ALA A 170 12.87 -9.31 15.77
C ALA A 170 13.06 -8.40 14.55
N THR A 171 12.43 -7.24 14.57
CA THR A 171 12.58 -6.21 13.55
C THR A 171 12.98 -4.87 14.17
N SER A 172 13.73 -4.05 13.44
CA SER A 172 14.11 -2.69 13.86
C SER A 172 13.31 -1.70 13.03
N VAL A 173 12.52 -0.86 13.70
CA VAL A 173 11.59 0.08 13.10
C VAL A 173 11.70 1.45 13.75
N LYS A 174 11.25 2.51 13.08
CA LYS A 174 11.24 3.86 13.66
C LYS A 174 10.23 3.92 14.81
N ALA A 175 10.60 4.60 15.90
CA ALA A 175 9.69 4.78 17.06
C ALA A 175 8.44 5.62 16.72
N SER A 176 8.37 6.20 15.52
CA SER A 176 7.19 6.87 14.96
C SER A 176 6.23 5.94 14.24
N GLU A 177 6.61 4.68 14.01
CA GLU A 177 5.72 3.68 13.40
C GLU A 177 4.73 3.12 14.42
N ARG A 178 3.65 2.54 13.90
CA ARG A 178 2.58 1.96 14.70
C ARG A 178 2.55 0.44 14.55
N ILE A 179 1.91 -0.24 15.49
CA ILE A 179 1.88 -1.71 15.56
C ILE A 179 1.39 -2.34 14.25
N ILE A 180 0.29 -1.83 13.68
CA ILE A 180 -0.29 -2.40 12.45
C ILE A 180 0.65 -2.17 11.26
N ASP A 181 1.31 -1.01 11.18
CA ASP A 181 2.22 -0.69 10.09
C ASP A 181 3.44 -1.62 10.12
N VAL A 182 3.96 -1.91 11.32
CA VAL A 182 5.06 -2.87 11.53
C VAL A 182 4.64 -4.29 11.14
N ILE A 183 3.43 -4.73 11.48
CA ILE A 183 2.92 -6.02 11.03
C ILE A 183 2.84 -6.06 9.50
N MET A 184 2.28 -5.02 8.87
CA MET A 184 2.11 -4.97 7.41
C MET A 184 3.45 -4.90 6.67
N SER A 185 4.41 -4.12 7.15
CA SER A 185 5.76 -4.04 6.56
C SER A 185 6.55 -5.35 6.69
N SER A 186 6.20 -6.18 7.66
CA SER A 186 6.78 -7.54 7.87
C SER A 186 6.07 -8.64 7.08
N GLY A 187 5.25 -8.28 6.08
CA GLY A 187 4.53 -9.23 5.22
C GLY A 187 3.07 -9.46 5.63
N GLY A 188 2.61 -8.84 6.73
CA GLY A 188 1.23 -8.95 7.18
C GLY A 188 0.97 -10.14 8.12
N ILE A 189 -0.30 -10.47 8.24
CA ILE A 189 -0.81 -11.57 9.08
C ILE A 189 -1.05 -12.79 8.21
N ASP A 190 -0.71 -13.99 8.73
CA ASP A 190 -1.05 -15.28 8.13
C ASP A 190 -2.57 -15.46 8.00
N ASP A 191 -3.01 -16.31 7.06
CA ASP A 191 -4.43 -16.51 6.73
C ASP A 191 -5.31 -16.87 7.94
N LEU A 192 -4.75 -17.55 8.94
CA LEU A 192 -5.43 -17.89 10.19
C LEU A 192 -5.14 -16.93 11.35
N GLY A 193 -4.45 -15.84 11.10
CA GLY A 193 -4.14 -14.87 12.17
C GLY A 193 -5.35 -14.02 12.56
N LYS A 194 -5.53 -13.84 13.87
CA LYS A 194 -6.64 -13.06 14.44
C LYS A 194 -6.30 -11.57 14.51
N MET A 195 -6.44 -10.84 13.41
CA MET A 195 -6.25 -9.39 13.36
C MET A 195 -7.08 -8.62 14.39
N TYR A 196 -8.21 -9.18 14.80
CA TYR A 196 -9.11 -8.60 15.78
C TYR A 196 -8.68 -8.83 17.23
N ASN A 197 -7.62 -9.62 17.47
CA ASN A 197 -7.17 -10.00 18.81
C ASN A 197 -5.65 -9.97 18.91
N ILE A 198 -5.00 -8.94 18.39
CA ILE A 198 -3.55 -8.75 18.51
C ILE A 198 -3.22 -8.41 19.97
N GLU A 199 -2.24 -9.10 20.53
CA GLU A 199 -1.77 -8.85 21.89
C GLU A 199 -0.45 -8.07 21.85
N LEU A 200 -0.46 -6.88 22.40
CA LEU A 200 0.74 -6.05 22.59
C LEU A 200 1.22 -6.22 24.02
N ILE A 201 2.35 -6.88 24.18
CA ILE A 201 2.95 -7.19 25.45
C ILE A 201 4.06 -6.19 25.74
N ARG A 202 3.91 -5.43 26.81
CA ARG A 202 4.85 -4.46 27.37
C ARG A 202 5.04 -4.76 28.86
N GLU A 203 4.92 -3.72 29.71
CA GLU A 203 4.74 -3.88 31.15
C GLU A 203 3.42 -4.58 31.44
N ASP A 204 2.37 -4.20 30.70
CA ASP A 204 1.04 -4.83 30.69
C ASP A 204 0.73 -5.37 29.30
N THR A 205 -0.16 -6.37 29.20
CA THR A 205 -0.67 -6.89 27.94
C THR A 205 -1.94 -6.15 27.54
N VAL A 206 -1.94 -5.56 26.34
CA VAL A 206 -3.09 -4.84 25.78
C VAL A 206 -3.56 -5.57 24.54
N THR A 207 -4.86 -5.87 24.47
CA THR A 207 -5.49 -6.44 23.27
C THR A 207 -5.85 -5.32 22.29
N ILE A 208 -5.45 -5.49 21.04
CA ILE A 208 -5.67 -4.56 19.95
C ILE A 208 -6.57 -5.23 18.91
N ASN A 209 -7.65 -4.55 18.52
CA ASN A 209 -8.43 -4.94 17.36
C ASN A 209 -7.96 -4.13 16.13
N GLY A 210 -7.11 -4.72 15.29
CA GLY A 210 -6.56 -4.06 14.11
C GLY A 210 -7.60 -3.62 13.09
N TYR A 211 -8.76 -4.27 13.03
CA TYR A 211 -9.84 -3.85 12.14
C TYR A 211 -10.48 -2.51 12.56
N ASN A 212 -10.47 -2.17 13.86
CA ASN A 212 -10.95 -0.85 14.29
C ASN A 212 -10.10 0.27 13.70
N TYR A 213 -8.79 0.06 13.59
CA TYR A 213 -7.92 1.01 12.89
C TYR A 213 -8.17 1.00 11.38
N LEU A 214 -8.11 -0.16 10.73
CA LEU A 214 -8.18 -0.27 9.27
C LEU A 214 -9.53 0.19 8.69
N LEU A 215 -10.64 -0.08 9.39
CA LEU A 215 -11.98 0.20 8.88
C LEU A 215 -12.57 1.50 9.42
N HIS A 216 -12.18 1.92 10.62
CA HIS A 216 -12.77 3.06 11.32
C HIS A 216 -11.76 4.15 11.66
N ASN A 217 -10.48 3.97 11.28
CA ASN A 217 -9.38 4.88 11.60
C ASN A 217 -9.25 5.19 13.11
N ASP A 218 -9.58 4.19 13.95
CA ASP A 218 -9.43 4.34 15.41
C ASP A 218 -7.95 4.20 15.80
N MET A 219 -7.28 5.33 15.96
CA MET A 219 -5.87 5.41 16.32
C MET A 219 -5.55 4.80 17.68
N ARG A 220 -6.52 4.64 18.58
CA ARG A 220 -6.33 3.96 19.87
C ARG A 220 -6.06 2.47 19.69
N SER A 221 -6.60 1.90 18.62
CA SER A 221 -6.38 0.51 18.21
C SER A 221 -5.10 0.32 17.37
N ASN A 222 -4.26 1.35 17.23
CA ASN A 222 -2.97 1.28 16.56
C ASN A 222 -1.93 2.17 17.27
N PRO A 223 -1.47 1.80 18.48
CA PRO A 223 -0.51 2.59 19.24
C PRO A 223 0.88 2.59 18.58
N TYR A 224 1.68 3.60 18.90
CA TYR A 224 3.09 3.65 18.51
C TYR A 224 3.91 2.53 19.17
N VAL A 225 4.89 2.05 18.42
CA VAL A 225 5.84 1.04 18.92
C VAL A 225 6.80 1.62 19.95
N LYS A 226 7.23 0.77 20.88
CA LYS A 226 8.28 1.06 21.84
C LYS A 226 9.37 0.00 21.79
N ALA A 227 10.56 0.35 22.28
CA ALA A 227 11.64 -0.61 22.37
C ALA A 227 11.26 -1.78 23.28
N GLY A 228 11.47 -3.00 22.80
CA GLY A 228 11.17 -4.22 23.53
C GLY A 228 9.72 -4.70 23.42
N ASP A 229 8.86 -4.02 22.67
CA ASP A 229 7.49 -4.48 22.44
C ASP A 229 7.48 -5.89 21.85
N VAL A 230 6.62 -6.75 22.37
CA VAL A 230 6.29 -8.04 21.76
C VAL A 230 4.86 -7.97 21.25
N VAL A 231 4.72 -8.14 19.93
CA VAL A 231 3.43 -8.15 19.25
C VAL A 231 3.10 -9.59 18.90
N TYR A 232 2.13 -10.14 19.59
CA TYR A 232 1.67 -11.51 19.37
C TYR A 232 0.33 -11.51 18.61
N VAL A 233 0.30 -12.20 17.49
CA VAL A 233 -0.93 -12.42 16.71
C VAL A 233 -1.40 -13.85 16.95
N PRO A 234 -2.50 -14.07 17.69
CA PRO A 234 -3.02 -15.41 17.91
C PRO A 234 -3.49 -16.06 16.62
N LYS A 235 -3.31 -17.36 16.51
CA LYS A 235 -3.81 -18.19 15.42
C LYS A 235 -5.22 -18.68 15.72
N ALA A 236 -6.12 -18.62 14.74
CA ALA A 236 -7.46 -19.20 14.87
C ALA A 236 -7.40 -20.73 14.77
N ASP A 237 -8.24 -21.41 15.53
CA ASP A 237 -8.49 -22.83 15.33
C ASP A 237 -9.33 -23.03 14.05
N PRO A 238 -8.81 -23.77 13.05
CA PRO A 238 -9.51 -23.97 11.78
C PRO A 238 -10.89 -24.61 11.91
N TYR A 239 -11.13 -25.36 12.98
CA TYR A 239 -12.38 -26.11 13.16
C TYR A 239 -13.45 -25.34 13.93
N SER A 240 -13.05 -24.51 14.87
CA SER A 240 -13.97 -23.86 15.82
C SER A 240 -14.05 -22.34 15.71
N GLU A 241 -13.19 -21.71 14.90
CA GLU A 241 -13.08 -20.25 14.82
C GLU A 241 -13.03 -19.71 13.37
N THR A 242 -13.37 -20.55 12.39
CA THR A 242 -13.24 -20.15 10.97
C THR A 242 -14.47 -20.45 10.15
N ILE A 243 -14.56 -19.79 9.01
CA ILE A 243 -15.48 -20.08 7.89
C ILE A 243 -14.68 -20.34 6.63
N MET A 244 -15.29 -21.04 5.67
CA MET A 244 -14.74 -21.24 4.35
C MET A 244 -15.37 -20.26 3.36
N VAL A 245 -14.56 -19.63 2.52
CA VAL A 245 -15.02 -18.74 1.44
C VAL A 245 -14.60 -19.36 0.11
N ARG A 246 -15.54 -19.44 -0.85
CA ARG A 246 -15.28 -19.98 -2.19
C ARG A 246 -16.14 -19.30 -3.27
N GLY A 247 -15.88 -19.62 -4.53
CA GLY A 247 -16.64 -19.12 -5.68
C GLY A 247 -15.99 -17.94 -6.36
N ALA A 248 -16.76 -16.99 -6.85
CA ALA A 248 -16.31 -15.79 -7.56
C ALA A 248 -15.64 -14.78 -6.61
N THR A 249 -14.41 -15.08 -6.24
CA THR A 249 -13.60 -14.27 -5.30
C THR A 249 -12.13 -14.32 -5.72
N GLN A 250 -11.36 -13.26 -5.41
CA GLN A 250 -9.93 -13.24 -5.71
C GLN A 250 -9.13 -14.23 -4.85
N LYS A 251 -9.58 -14.49 -3.62
CA LYS A 251 -8.89 -15.38 -2.69
C LYS A 251 -9.89 -16.26 -1.96
N SER A 252 -10.12 -17.46 -2.50
CA SER A 252 -10.84 -18.52 -1.78
C SER A 252 -9.97 -19.06 -0.65
N GLY A 253 -10.58 -19.50 0.46
CA GLY A 253 -9.84 -20.04 1.58
C GLY A 253 -10.61 -20.06 2.89
N VAL A 254 -9.88 -20.32 3.97
CA VAL A 254 -10.41 -20.38 5.34
C VAL A 254 -10.07 -19.07 6.04
N TYR A 255 -11.06 -18.48 6.68
CA TYR A 255 -10.95 -17.15 7.30
C TYR A 255 -11.42 -17.17 8.76
N PRO A 256 -10.64 -16.61 9.68
CA PRO A 256 -11.07 -16.46 11.07
C PRO A 256 -12.30 -15.56 11.19
N ILE A 257 -13.19 -15.90 12.10
CA ILE A 257 -14.34 -15.05 12.44
C ILE A 257 -14.35 -14.72 13.93
N GLN A 258 -14.91 -13.54 14.24
CA GLN A 258 -15.19 -13.16 15.62
C GLN A 258 -16.47 -13.84 16.10
N LYS A 259 -16.59 -14.02 17.41
CA LYS A 259 -17.83 -14.52 18.00
C LYS A 259 -18.99 -13.60 17.63
N ASP A 260 -20.09 -14.19 17.13
CA ASP A 260 -21.29 -13.48 16.70
C ASP A 260 -21.05 -12.43 15.57
N GLU A 261 -20.00 -12.61 14.76
CA GLU A 261 -19.69 -11.70 13.65
C GLU A 261 -20.82 -11.69 12.62
N LYS A 262 -21.21 -10.48 12.22
CA LYS A 262 -22.21 -10.30 11.17
C LYS A 262 -21.59 -10.46 9.78
N LEU A 263 -22.37 -10.97 8.82
CA LEU A 263 -21.95 -11.07 7.43
C LEU A 263 -21.45 -9.72 6.89
N SER A 264 -22.16 -8.62 7.18
CA SER A 264 -21.74 -7.28 6.76
C SER A 264 -20.34 -6.91 7.25
N SER A 265 -20.04 -7.15 8.52
CA SER A 265 -18.73 -6.86 9.10
C SER A 265 -17.63 -7.73 8.47
N PHE A 266 -17.92 -9.02 8.26
CA PHE A 266 -17.01 -9.91 7.58
C PHE A 266 -16.72 -9.45 6.15
N LEU A 267 -17.73 -9.10 5.35
CA LEU A 267 -17.56 -8.67 3.96
C LEU A 267 -16.74 -7.40 3.82
N ILE A 268 -16.93 -6.43 4.74
CA ILE A 268 -16.14 -5.19 4.75
C ILE A 268 -14.66 -5.48 4.94
N ARG A 269 -14.29 -6.33 5.87
CA ARG A 269 -12.89 -6.66 6.13
C ARG A 269 -12.29 -7.66 5.14
N TYR A 270 -13.13 -8.52 4.56
CA TYR A 270 -12.70 -9.50 3.56
C TYR A 270 -12.24 -8.81 2.27
N ASN A 271 -13.01 -7.89 1.73
CA ASN A 271 -12.74 -7.01 0.57
C ASN A 271 -11.92 -7.62 -0.59
N ASN A 272 -11.94 -8.96 -0.73
CA ASN A 272 -11.22 -9.71 -1.77
C ASN A 272 -12.11 -9.96 -2.99
N PHE A 273 -12.95 -8.99 -3.33
CA PHE A 273 -13.79 -9.04 -4.52
C PHE A 273 -13.02 -8.46 -5.70
N GLY A 274 -13.02 -9.14 -6.83
CA GLY A 274 -12.47 -8.61 -8.08
C GLY A 274 -13.22 -7.34 -8.49
N LYS A 275 -12.53 -6.40 -9.13
CA LYS A 275 -13.13 -5.13 -9.60
C LYS A 275 -14.33 -5.33 -10.52
N ASP A 276 -14.39 -6.47 -11.21
CA ASP A 276 -15.41 -6.82 -12.21
C ASP A 276 -16.45 -7.83 -11.72
N ILE A 277 -16.39 -8.22 -10.43
CA ILE A 277 -17.34 -9.18 -9.85
C ILE A 277 -18.50 -8.42 -9.20
N LYS A 278 -19.65 -8.41 -9.84
CA LYS A 278 -20.88 -7.95 -9.23
C LYS A 278 -21.49 -9.06 -8.40
N ILE A 279 -21.27 -9.00 -7.10
CA ILE A 279 -21.87 -9.96 -6.17
C ILE A 279 -23.32 -9.53 -5.94
N SER A 280 -24.25 -10.24 -6.50
CA SER A 280 -25.69 -9.99 -6.28
C SER A 280 -26.30 -10.99 -5.31
N GLU A 281 -25.62 -12.11 -5.05
CA GLU A 281 -26.09 -13.17 -4.17
C GLU A 281 -24.91 -13.80 -3.39
N ILE A 282 -25.17 -14.20 -2.15
CA ILE A 282 -24.24 -14.99 -1.33
C ILE A 282 -25.00 -16.22 -0.84
N ASN A 283 -24.48 -17.39 -1.11
CA ASN A 283 -24.99 -18.64 -0.58
C ASN A 283 -24.21 -19.03 0.66
N ILE A 284 -24.89 -19.26 1.78
CA ILE A 284 -24.26 -19.71 3.01
C ILE A 284 -24.75 -21.11 3.32
N THR A 285 -23.85 -22.07 3.33
CA THR A 285 -24.13 -23.44 3.74
C THR A 285 -23.66 -23.65 5.18
N ARG A 286 -24.56 -24.13 6.03
CA ARG A 286 -24.29 -24.48 7.43
C ARG A 286 -24.65 -25.93 7.66
N TYR A 287 -23.75 -26.68 8.30
CA TYR A 287 -24.00 -28.06 8.68
C TYR A 287 -24.39 -28.15 10.15
N LYS A 288 -25.46 -28.86 10.46
CA LYS A 288 -25.86 -29.28 11.81
C LYS A 288 -25.82 -30.82 11.87
N GLY A 289 -24.69 -31.37 12.25
CA GLY A 289 -24.47 -32.80 12.13
C GLY A 289 -24.49 -33.25 10.67
N LYS A 290 -25.47 -34.08 10.28
CA LYS A 290 -25.65 -34.52 8.88
C LYS A 290 -26.58 -33.63 8.06
N GLU A 291 -27.31 -32.74 8.71
CA GLU A 291 -28.27 -31.84 8.03
C GLU A 291 -27.56 -30.64 7.44
N LYS A 292 -27.94 -30.28 6.22
CA LYS A 292 -27.44 -29.12 5.47
C LYS A 292 -28.53 -28.05 5.45
N GLU A 293 -28.25 -26.91 6.03
CA GLU A 293 -29.08 -25.70 5.89
C GLU A 293 -28.46 -24.76 4.86
N LEU A 294 -29.26 -24.27 3.92
CA LEU A 294 -28.83 -23.31 2.90
C LEU A 294 -29.55 -21.96 3.15
N PHE A 295 -28.75 -20.91 3.28
CA PHE A 295 -29.22 -19.54 3.41
C PHE A 295 -28.79 -18.78 2.17
N ARG A 296 -29.73 -18.17 1.47
CA ARG A 296 -29.48 -17.37 0.28
C ARG A 296 -29.69 -15.89 0.64
N ILE A 297 -28.64 -15.10 0.52
CA ILE A 297 -28.62 -13.66 0.81
C ILE A 297 -28.58 -12.92 -0.51
N ASP A 298 -29.62 -12.15 -0.81
CA ASP A 298 -29.69 -11.30 -1.99
C ASP A 298 -29.14 -9.90 -1.62
N MET A 299 -28.05 -9.49 -2.30
CA MET A 299 -27.36 -8.23 -2.05
C MET A 299 -28.06 -7.03 -2.69
N ASP A 300 -28.88 -7.25 -3.70
CA ASP A 300 -29.57 -6.19 -4.47
C ASP A 300 -30.92 -5.80 -3.86
N LYS A 301 -31.55 -6.72 -3.15
CA LYS A 301 -32.83 -6.45 -2.47
C LYS A 301 -32.59 -5.78 -1.13
N LYS A 302 -32.62 -4.46 -1.14
CA LYS A 302 -32.33 -3.63 0.03
C LYS A 302 -33.16 -3.92 1.29
N PHE A 303 -34.32 -4.58 1.25
CA PHE A 303 -35.20 -4.65 2.43
C PHE A 303 -36.18 -5.85 2.54
N ASN A 304 -36.09 -6.91 1.73
CA ASN A 304 -37.10 -7.98 1.77
C ASN A 304 -36.59 -9.42 1.74
N SER A 305 -35.31 -9.67 2.00
CA SER A 305 -34.86 -11.04 2.17
C SER A 305 -35.11 -11.50 3.61
N LYS A 306 -35.55 -12.75 3.79
CA LYS A 306 -35.65 -13.41 5.11
C LYS A 306 -34.34 -13.38 5.87
N TYR A 307 -33.22 -13.24 5.16
CA TYR A 307 -31.88 -13.15 5.66
C TYR A 307 -31.23 -11.88 5.09
N ASP A 308 -30.73 -11.05 5.95
CA ASP A 308 -30.12 -9.77 5.63
C ASP A 308 -28.62 -9.75 5.95
N MET A 309 -27.98 -8.63 5.72
CA MET A 309 -26.58 -8.37 6.03
C MET A 309 -26.24 -8.46 7.54
N ASN A 310 -27.26 -8.54 8.39
CA ASN A 310 -27.12 -8.78 9.84
C ASN A 310 -27.05 -10.28 10.17
N PHE A 311 -27.06 -11.16 9.14
CA PHE A 311 -26.89 -12.59 9.33
C PHE A 311 -25.63 -12.88 10.15
N LYS A 312 -25.79 -13.63 11.26
CA LYS A 312 -24.67 -14.01 12.13
C LYS A 312 -23.98 -15.25 11.60
N LEU A 313 -22.70 -15.09 11.29
CA LEU A 313 -21.83 -16.19 10.88
C LEU A 313 -21.53 -17.10 12.07
N LYS A 314 -21.35 -18.38 11.76
CA LYS A 314 -20.92 -19.40 12.73
C LYS A 314 -19.69 -20.15 12.20
N PRO A 315 -18.84 -20.65 13.08
CA PRO A 315 -17.74 -21.52 12.66
C PRO A 315 -18.27 -22.71 11.82
N GLY A 316 -17.52 -23.03 10.77
CA GLY A 316 -17.89 -24.06 9.81
C GLY A 316 -18.88 -23.63 8.71
N ASP A 317 -19.35 -22.38 8.71
CA ASP A 317 -20.14 -21.87 7.58
C ASP A 317 -19.29 -21.85 6.30
N ILE A 318 -19.92 -22.19 5.19
CA ILE A 318 -19.32 -22.09 3.86
C ILE A 318 -20.03 -20.96 3.12
N LEU A 319 -19.30 -19.85 2.90
CA LEU A 319 -19.76 -18.73 2.08
C LEU A 319 -19.36 -18.97 0.63
N GLU A 320 -20.34 -19.05 -0.24
CA GLU A 320 -20.15 -19.22 -1.66
C GLU A 320 -20.65 -18.01 -2.42
N PHE A 321 -19.73 -17.40 -3.19
CA PHE A 321 -20.04 -16.31 -4.11
C PHE A 321 -20.25 -16.92 -5.50
N PRO A 322 -21.51 -17.01 -5.99
CA PRO A 322 -21.75 -17.58 -7.29
C PRO A 322 -21.11 -16.72 -8.37
N MET A 323 -20.60 -17.36 -9.41
CA MET A 323 -20.19 -16.65 -10.62
C MET A 323 -21.40 -15.92 -11.21
N ILE A 324 -21.17 -14.82 -11.93
CA ILE A 324 -22.20 -14.16 -12.71
C ILE A 324 -22.71 -15.20 -13.71
N SER A 325 -23.89 -15.75 -13.46
CA SER A 325 -24.51 -16.62 -14.44
C SER A 325 -25.07 -15.77 -15.57
N GLU A 326 -24.96 -16.29 -16.78
CA GLU A 326 -25.50 -15.66 -17.98
C GLU A 326 -26.98 -15.93 -18.08
N VAL A 327 -27.67 -15.10 -18.85
CA VAL A 327 -29.03 -15.32 -19.33
C VAL A 327 -28.92 -15.63 -20.83
N TYR A 328 -29.57 -16.65 -21.26
CA TYR A 328 -29.54 -17.06 -22.67
C TYR A 328 -30.75 -16.52 -23.41
N VAL A 329 -30.52 -15.77 -24.48
CA VAL A 329 -31.59 -15.26 -25.35
C VAL A 329 -31.55 -16.01 -26.66
N GLN A 330 -32.68 -16.65 -27.00
CA GLN A 330 -32.77 -17.55 -28.13
C GLN A 330 -34.06 -17.30 -28.93
N GLY A 331 -34.15 -17.93 -30.10
CA GLY A 331 -35.31 -17.86 -30.99
C GLY A 331 -35.22 -16.67 -31.95
N PHE A 332 -36.35 -16.00 -32.20
CA PHE A 332 -36.48 -14.97 -33.21
C PHE A 332 -36.07 -13.60 -32.69
N VAL A 333 -34.77 -13.47 -32.33
CA VAL A 333 -34.08 -12.23 -32.00
C VAL A 333 -32.96 -11.96 -33.01
N ASN A 334 -32.48 -10.71 -33.09
CA ASN A 334 -31.47 -10.36 -34.08
C ASN A 334 -30.09 -10.93 -33.74
N VAL A 335 -29.73 -10.99 -32.45
CA VAL A 335 -28.46 -11.51 -31.97
C VAL A 335 -28.71 -12.49 -30.81
N PRO A 336 -29.05 -13.77 -31.14
CA PRO A 336 -29.19 -14.78 -30.08
C PRO A 336 -27.82 -15.07 -29.43
N GLY A 337 -27.80 -15.30 -28.11
CA GLY A 337 -26.57 -15.55 -27.38
C GLY A 337 -26.73 -15.53 -25.88
N ALA A 338 -25.58 -15.62 -25.19
CA ALA A 338 -25.46 -15.48 -23.76
C ALA A 338 -25.21 -14.01 -23.40
N TYR A 339 -25.94 -13.53 -22.42
CA TYR A 339 -25.82 -12.14 -21.92
C TYR A 339 -25.59 -12.14 -20.42
N PRO A 340 -24.71 -11.29 -19.90
CA PRO A 340 -24.48 -11.19 -18.46
C PRO A 340 -25.79 -10.89 -17.72
N PHE A 341 -26.02 -11.59 -16.61
CA PHE A 341 -27.18 -11.31 -15.76
C PHE A 341 -27.08 -9.91 -15.13
N VAL A 342 -28.13 -9.13 -15.26
CA VAL A 342 -28.31 -7.83 -14.64
C VAL A 342 -29.55 -7.87 -13.75
N SER A 343 -29.34 -7.65 -12.44
CA SER A 343 -30.46 -7.64 -11.50
C SER A 343 -31.49 -6.56 -11.84
N GLY A 344 -32.77 -6.94 -11.74
CA GLY A 344 -33.88 -6.04 -12.06
C GLY A 344 -34.28 -5.99 -13.53
N TYR A 345 -33.54 -6.65 -14.42
CA TYR A 345 -33.92 -6.75 -15.83
C TYR A 345 -35.05 -7.74 -16.01
N ASN A 346 -35.95 -7.38 -16.92
CA ASN A 346 -37.04 -8.22 -17.39
C ASN A 346 -36.68 -8.86 -18.74
N ALA A 347 -37.54 -9.76 -19.23
CA ALA A 347 -37.30 -10.38 -20.54
C ALA A 347 -37.20 -9.36 -21.68
N ILE A 348 -37.91 -8.23 -21.61
CA ILE A 348 -37.84 -7.16 -22.62
C ILE A 348 -36.43 -6.56 -22.70
N ASP A 349 -35.77 -6.37 -21.57
CA ASP A 349 -34.46 -5.75 -21.50
C ASP A 349 -33.41 -6.64 -22.18
N TYR A 350 -33.48 -7.94 -21.92
CA TYR A 350 -32.60 -8.93 -22.57
C TYR A 350 -32.88 -9.11 -24.05
N VAL A 351 -34.15 -9.08 -24.47
CA VAL A 351 -34.49 -9.06 -25.90
C VAL A 351 -33.93 -7.79 -26.55
N GLY A 352 -33.94 -6.64 -25.84
CA GLY A 352 -33.31 -5.42 -26.29
C GLY A 352 -31.78 -5.56 -26.44
N LEU A 353 -31.08 -6.17 -25.45
CA LEU A 353 -29.66 -6.49 -25.56
C LEU A 353 -29.34 -7.41 -26.74
N ALA A 354 -30.25 -8.33 -27.06
CA ALA A 354 -30.17 -9.20 -28.23
C ALA A 354 -30.51 -8.49 -29.57
N GLY A 355 -30.49 -7.17 -29.62
CA GLY A 355 -30.77 -6.36 -30.78
C GLY A 355 -32.25 -6.27 -31.15
N GLY A 356 -33.16 -6.65 -30.23
CA GLY A 356 -34.59 -6.71 -30.43
C GLY A 356 -35.04 -8.03 -31.09
N ASN A 357 -36.34 -8.17 -31.28
CA ASN A 357 -36.90 -9.30 -32.02
C ASN A 357 -36.64 -9.13 -33.53
N SER A 358 -36.38 -10.25 -34.20
CA SER A 358 -36.31 -10.26 -35.67
C SER A 358 -37.68 -9.95 -36.26
N GLU A 359 -37.76 -9.64 -37.58
CA GLU A 359 -39.02 -9.37 -38.28
C GLU A 359 -40.04 -10.49 -38.14
N SER A 360 -39.57 -11.72 -37.99
CA SER A 360 -40.38 -12.92 -37.83
C SER A 360 -40.67 -13.29 -36.38
N GLY A 361 -40.16 -12.52 -35.39
CA GLY A 361 -40.35 -12.78 -33.97
C GLY A 361 -41.67 -12.23 -33.38
N ASN A 362 -42.16 -12.88 -32.34
CA ASN A 362 -43.32 -12.42 -31.58
C ASN A 362 -42.96 -12.03 -30.15
N PRO A 363 -42.64 -10.75 -29.87
CA PRO A 363 -42.24 -10.30 -28.55
C PRO A 363 -43.34 -10.44 -27.49
N LYS A 364 -44.60 -10.47 -27.88
CA LYS A 364 -45.75 -10.63 -26.94
C LYS A 364 -45.86 -12.02 -26.33
N LYS A 365 -45.22 -13.02 -26.91
CA LYS A 365 -45.31 -14.44 -26.51
C LYS A 365 -43.97 -14.97 -26.00
N VAL A 366 -43.10 -14.11 -25.45
CA VAL A 366 -41.80 -14.50 -24.86
C VAL A 366 -42.03 -15.55 -23.77
N ILE A 367 -41.23 -16.59 -23.79
CA ILE A 367 -41.20 -17.68 -22.79
C ILE A 367 -39.87 -17.61 -22.07
N ILE A 368 -39.88 -17.70 -20.76
CA ILE A 368 -38.71 -17.85 -19.93
C ILE A 368 -38.70 -19.26 -19.35
N LEU A 369 -37.60 -19.96 -19.55
CA LEU A 369 -37.35 -21.29 -18.99
C LEU A 369 -36.32 -21.14 -17.87
N ARG A 370 -36.71 -21.48 -16.64
CA ARG A 370 -35.82 -21.48 -15.48
C ARG A 370 -35.11 -22.82 -15.32
N GLU A 371 -33.97 -22.79 -14.60
CA GLU A 371 -33.22 -24.02 -14.28
C GLU A 371 -34.04 -25.07 -13.55
N ASN A 372 -35.02 -24.66 -12.74
CA ASN A 372 -35.94 -25.58 -12.05
C ASN A 372 -37.02 -26.20 -12.97
N GLY A 373 -36.99 -25.88 -14.26
CA GLY A 373 -37.97 -26.35 -15.25
C GLY A 373 -39.28 -25.53 -15.31
N GLU A 374 -39.41 -24.47 -14.53
CA GLU A 374 -40.58 -23.59 -14.55
C GLU A 374 -40.63 -22.81 -15.89
N LYS A 375 -41.82 -22.67 -16.44
CA LYS A 375 -42.08 -21.91 -17.68
C LYS A 375 -42.91 -20.69 -17.37
N LEU A 376 -42.31 -19.52 -17.49
CA LEU A 376 -42.97 -18.24 -17.33
C LEU A 376 -43.23 -17.61 -18.70
N LYS A 377 -44.29 -16.78 -18.78
CA LYS A 377 -44.67 -16.09 -20.02
C LYS A 377 -44.81 -14.60 -19.71
N GLY A 378 -44.32 -13.81 -20.63
CA GLY A 378 -44.49 -12.36 -20.54
C GLY A 378 -43.23 -11.57 -20.77
N PHE A 379 -43.41 -10.45 -21.43
CA PHE A 379 -42.31 -9.59 -21.84
C PHE A 379 -41.71 -8.78 -20.65
N HIS A 380 -42.54 -8.53 -19.64
CA HIS A 380 -42.16 -7.84 -18.40
C HIS A 380 -41.90 -8.79 -17.22
N THR A 381 -41.73 -10.08 -17.49
CA THR A 381 -41.42 -11.05 -16.44
C THR A 381 -39.97 -10.85 -15.98
N PRO A 382 -39.75 -10.75 -14.66
CA PRO A 382 -38.42 -10.67 -14.10
C PRO A 382 -37.59 -11.90 -14.46
N VAL A 383 -36.36 -11.67 -14.86
CA VAL A 383 -35.40 -12.71 -15.28
C VAL A 383 -34.49 -13.05 -14.12
N GLU A 384 -34.23 -14.33 -13.92
CA GLU A 384 -33.28 -14.85 -12.96
C GLU A 384 -32.02 -15.38 -13.68
N ARG A 385 -30.97 -15.65 -12.90
CA ARG A 385 -29.71 -16.21 -13.43
C ARG A 385 -29.96 -17.59 -14.02
N GLY A 386 -29.29 -17.87 -15.13
CA GLY A 386 -29.48 -19.16 -15.85
C GLY A 386 -30.77 -19.27 -16.64
N ASP A 387 -31.66 -18.25 -16.59
CA ASP A 387 -32.87 -18.25 -17.37
C ASP A 387 -32.58 -18.31 -18.88
N VAL A 388 -33.37 -19.06 -19.60
CA VAL A 388 -33.37 -19.09 -21.06
C VAL A 388 -34.61 -18.37 -21.58
N ILE A 389 -34.39 -17.22 -22.22
CA ILE A 389 -35.45 -16.39 -22.82
C ILE A 389 -35.62 -16.82 -24.28
N VAL A 390 -36.81 -17.27 -24.62
CA VAL A 390 -37.15 -17.74 -25.97
C VAL A 390 -38.19 -16.81 -26.58
N VAL A 391 -37.82 -16.17 -27.70
CA VAL A 391 -38.77 -15.39 -28.52
C VAL A 391 -39.34 -16.29 -29.62
N PRO A 392 -40.64 -16.62 -29.55
CA PRO A 392 -41.26 -17.50 -30.54
C PRO A 392 -41.52 -16.78 -31.88
N PRO A 393 -41.80 -17.52 -32.96
CA PRO A 393 -42.17 -16.92 -34.24
C PRO A 393 -43.49 -16.18 -34.19
N SER A 394 -43.66 -15.22 -35.06
CA SER A 394 -44.94 -14.54 -35.29
C SER A 394 -45.97 -15.50 -35.94
N MET A 395 -47.24 -15.22 -35.73
CA MET A 395 -48.32 -16.04 -36.32
C MET A 395 -48.21 -16.13 -37.86
N LYS A 396 -47.76 -15.05 -38.48
CA LYS A 396 -47.61 -14.95 -39.94
C LYS A 396 -46.54 -15.95 -40.43
N TYR A 397 -45.41 -16.04 -39.71
CA TYR A 397 -44.33 -16.97 -40.04
C TYR A 397 -44.68 -18.43 -39.71
N SER A 398 -45.37 -18.70 -38.59
CA SER A 398 -45.78 -20.04 -38.16
C SER A 398 -46.79 -20.70 -39.10
N LEU A 399 -47.55 -19.93 -39.87
CA LEU A 399 -48.54 -20.47 -40.84
C LEU A 399 -47.87 -20.90 -42.15
N PHE A 400 -46.72 -20.34 -42.51
CA PHE A 400 -46.06 -20.59 -43.80
C PHE A 400 -44.87 -21.56 -43.71
N ASP A 401 -44.31 -21.79 -42.51
CA ASP A 401 -43.18 -22.71 -42.32
C ASP A 401 -43.46 -23.80 -41.28
N LYS A 402 -44.02 -24.91 -41.77
CA LYS A 402 -44.34 -26.10 -40.93
C LYS A 402 -43.09 -26.84 -40.43
N THR A 403 -41.92 -26.62 -41.00
CA THR A 403 -40.70 -27.36 -40.66
C THR A 403 -39.89 -26.69 -39.55
N GLY A 404 -39.97 -25.34 -39.39
CA GLY A 404 -39.21 -24.58 -38.42
C GLY A 404 -39.57 -24.82 -36.95
N VAL A 405 -40.83 -25.14 -36.67
CA VAL A 405 -41.32 -25.35 -35.28
C VAL A 405 -40.83 -26.68 -34.70
N PHE A 406 -40.74 -27.74 -35.48
CA PHE A 406 -40.23 -29.05 -35.02
C PHE A 406 -38.73 -29.04 -34.79
N GLY A 407 -37.96 -28.32 -35.60
CA GLY A 407 -36.51 -28.15 -35.41
C GLY A 407 -36.14 -27.42 -34.12
N MET A 408 -36.92 -26.41 -33.72
CA MET A 408 -36.68 -25.65 -32.48
C MET A 408 -36.99 -26.45 -31.22
N ILE A 409 -38.00 -27.30 -31.22
CA ILE A 409 -38.32 -28.12 -30.05
C ILE A 409 -37.23 -29.16 -29.81
N SER A 410 -36.61 -29.70 -30.85
CA SER A 410 -35.52 -30.68 -30.71
C SER A 410 -34.21 -30.07 -30.22
N THR A 411 -33.92 -28.83 -30.62
CA THR A 411 -32.73 -28.11 -30.10
C THR A 411 -32.91 -27.65 -28.65
N LEU A 412 -34.11 -27.25 -28.24
CA LEU A 412 -34.43 -26.91 -26.85
C LEU A 412 -34.28 -28.12 -25.90
N THR A 413 -34.74 -29.31 -26.32
CA THR A 413 -34.56 -30.54 -25.54
C THR A 413 -33.10 -30.96 -25.40
N SER A 414 -32.29 -30.79 -26.43
CA SER A 414 -30.85 -31.12 -26.36
C SER A 414 -30.04 -30.16 -25.50
N ILE A 415 -30.42 -28.88 -25.45
CA ILE A 415 -29.72 -27.88 -24.59
C ILE A 415 -30.11 -28.06 -23.11
N ILE A 416 -31.38 -28.34 -22.81
CA ILE A 416 -31.83 -28.68 -21.44
C ILE A 416 -31.13 -29.96 -20.96
N LEU A 417 -30.98 -30.95 -21.84
CA LEU A 417 -30.23 -32.18 -21.51
C LEU A 417 -28.75 -31.92 -21.26
N ALA A 418 -28.12 -31.01 -22.03
CA ALA A 418 -26.72 -30.64 -21.84
C ALA A 418 -26.46 -29.89 -20.51
N ILE A 419 -27.39 -29.03 -20.10
CA ILE A 419 -27.30 -28.31 -18.82
C ILE A 419 -27.51 -29.26 -17.64
N VAL A 420 -28.39 -30.27 -17.79
CA VAL A 420 -28.65 -31.28 -16.74
C VAL A 420 -27.51 -32.29 -16.60
N VAL A 421 -26.73 -32.53 -17.67
CA VAL A 421 -25.59 -33.49 -17.66
C VAL A 421 -24.28 -32.86 -17.18
N ILE A 422 -24.17 -31.53 -17.16
CA ILE A 422 -22.94 -30.80 -16.74
C ILE A 422 -23.02 -30.39 -15.27
N ASN A 423 -24.16 -30.48 -14.59
CA ASN A 423 -24.34 -30.31 -13.14
C ASN A 423 -24.52 -31.67 -12.45
#